data_61cd2153ba53b8168c6ebda65af48fe3
#
_entry.id   61cd2153ba53b8168c6ebda65af48fe3
#
_cell.length_a   1.000
_cell.length_b   1.000
_cell.length_c   1.000
_cell.angle_alpha   90.00
_cell.angle_beta   90.00
_cell.angle_gamma   90.00
#
_symmetry.space_group_name_H-M   'P 1'
#
loop_
_entity.id
_entity.type
_entity.pdbx_description
1 polymer ?
#
loop_
_entity_poly.entity_id
_entity_poly.type
_entity_poly.pdbx_seq_one_letter_code
_entity_poly.pdbx_strand_id
1 'polypeptide(L)'
;MTTFTTKNLIIAGLYVALLIVAQLALSALAGVEVVTVLLLAFCFIRGVKQGVIVATAFSLIRCFVFGFTPNVLVLYLLYYNLFALSVGFLGRVCKHKYSLLSHALAVVLAICLTAFFTLLDCLITPLMYAFSYKASNAYFFASIPVVFSQTICTLATSVLLFFPLTKVLQEIK
;
A
#
# COMPACT_ATOMS: atom_id res chain seq x y z
N MET A 1 -19.11 13.85 -12.21
CA MET A 1 -18.98 12.39 -12.29
C MET A 1 -17.88 12.09 -13.28
N THR A 2 -16.70 11.65 -12.84
CA THR A 2 -15.65 11.23 -13.78
C THR A 2 -16.10 9.90 -14.38
N THR A 3 -16.51 9.94 -15.64
CA THR A 3 -16.82 8.76 -16.44
C THR A 3 -15.60 7.84 -16.44
N PHE A 4 -15.82 6.57 -16.13
CA PHE A 4 -14.79 5.54 -16.21
C PHE A 4 -14.43 5.35 -17.68
N THR A 5 -13.41 6.05 -18.12
CA THR A 5 -12.92 5.95 -19.49
C THR A 5 -12.07 4.69 -19.64
N THR A 6 -12.13 4.02 -20.77
CA THR A 6 -11.29 2.86 -21.12
C THR A 6 -9.80 3.12 -20.82
N LYS A 7 -9.32 4.34 -21.10
CA LYS A 7 -7.97 4.81 -20.74
C LYS A 7 -7.66 4.60 -19.24
N ASN A 8 -8.59 4.97 -18.36
CA ASN A 8 -8.39 4.85 -16.90
C ASN A 8 -8.30 3.38 -16.44
N LEU A 9 -9.05 2.50 -17.10
CA LEU A 9 -9.02 1.06 -16.81
C LEU A 9 -7.70 0.44 -17.27
N ILE A 10 -7.21 0.80 -18.46
CA ILE A 10 -5.91 0.34 -18.97
C ILE A 10 -4.79 0.77 -18.04
N ILE A 11 -4.78 2.04 -17.62
CA ILE A 11 -3.76 2.56 -16.69
C ILE A 11 -3.82 1.82 -15.35
N ALA A 12 -5.02 1.56 -14.82
CA ALA A 12 -5.18 0.81 -13.59
C ALA A 12 -4.63 -0.62 -13.72
N GLY A 13 -4.94 -1.32 -14.81
CA GLY A 13 -4.43 -2.67 -15.08
C GLY A 13 -2.90 -2.73 -15.20
N LEU A 14 -2.30 -1.80 -15.96
CA LEU A 14 -0.85 -1.70 -16.08
C LEU A 14 -0.18 -1.39 -14.73
N TYR A 15 -0.84 -0.57 -13.92
CA TYR A 15 -0.30 -0.22 -12.61
C TYR A 15 -0.37 -1.39 -11.62
N VAL A 16 -1.44 -2.18 -11.66
CA VAL A 16 -1.54 -3.44 -10.87
C VAL A 16 -0.44 -4.41 -11.28
N ALA A 17 -0.20 -4.59 -12.58
CA ALA A 17 0.89 -5.42 -13.08
C ALA A 17 2.26 -4.93 -12.56
N LEU A 18 2.50 -3.62 -12.58
CA LEU A 18 3.71 -3.01 -12.02
C LEU A 18 3.87 -3.32 -10.52
N LEU A 19 2.81 -3.21 -9.73
CA LEU A 19 2.82 -3.51 -8.30
C LEU A 19 3.17 -4.99 -8.04
N ILE A 20 2.59 -5.91 -8.81
CA ILE A 20 2.86 -7.36 -8.70
C ILE A 20 4.31 -7.67 -9.07
N VAL A 21 4.81 -7.11 -10.19
CA VAL A 21 6.20 -7.31 -10.62
C VAL A 21 7.18 -6.74 -9.58
N ALA A 22 6.92 -5.54 -9.05
CA ALA A 22 7.74 -4.93 -8.01
C ALA A 22 7.77 -5.80 -6.75
N GLN A 23 6.63 -6.35 -6.33
CA GLN A 23 6.56 -7.23 -5.18
C GLN A 23 7.29 -8.56 -5.42
N LEU A 24 7.16 -9.16 -6.62
CA LEU A 24 7.88 -10.39 -6.99
C LEU A 24 9.39 -10.16 -7.00
N ALA A 25 9.84 -9.09 -7.63
CA ALA A 25 11.27 -8.77 -7.74
C ALA A 25 11.94 -8.56 -6.38
N LEU A 26 11.19 -8.04 -5.40
CA LEU A 26 11.69 -7.73 -4.06
C LEU A 26 11.32 -8.79 -3.02
N SER A 27 10.61 -9.85 -3.40
CA SER A 27 10.16 -10.89 -2.46
C SER A 27 11.31 -11.62 -1.77
N ALA A 28 12.49 -11.69 -2.39
CA ALA A 28 13.70 -12.28 -1.80
C ALA A 28 14.37 -11.38 -0.74
N LEU A 29 14.03 -10.09 -0.69
CA LEU A 29 14.63 -9.11 0.21
C LEU A 29 13.64 -8.80 1.35
N ALA A 30 13.77 -9.50 2.46
CA ALA A 30 12.93 -9.29 3.62
C ALA A 30 13.01 -7.83 4.12
N GLY A 31 11.87 -7.19 4.29
CA GLY A 31 11.77 -5.81 4.78
C GLY A 31 11.94 -4.72 3.72
N VAL A 32 12.22 -5.05 2.47
CA VAL A 32 12.24 -4.07 1.38
C VAL A 32 10.85 -3.95 0.76
N GLU A 33 10.23 -2.80 0.91
CA GLU A 33 8.86 -2.56 0.46
C GLU A 33 8.80 -1.32 -0.45
N VAL A 34 8.59 -1.54 -1.75
CA VAL A 34 8.40 -0.47 -2.75
C VAL A 34 6.94 -0.36 -3.18
N VAL A 35 6.13 -1.39 -2.92
CA VAL A 35 4.70 -1.42 -3.26
C VAL A 35 3.96 -0.25 -2.60
N THR A 36 4.29 0.04 -1.33
CA THR A 36 3.69 1.13 -0.57
C THR A 36 3.90 2.48 -1.22
N VAL A 37 5.14 2.81 -1.64
CA VAL A 37 5.41 4.11 -2.28
C VAL A 37 4.82 4.21 -3.69
N LEU A 38 4.79 3.11 -4.44
CA LEU A 38 4.11 3.08 -5.74
C LEU A 38 2.62 3.36 -5.57
N LEU A 39 1.95 2.64 -4.67
CA LEU A 39 0.53 2.85 -4.40
C LEU A 39 0.25 4.24 -3.82
N LEU A 40 1.15 4.76 -2.96
CA LEU A 40 1.10 6.12 -2.42
C LEU A 40 1.03 7.16 -3.54
N ALA A 41 1.98 7.11 -4.48
CA ALA A 41 2.05 8.04 -5.60
C ALA A 41 0.81 7.94 -6.50
N PHE A 42 0.36 6.73 -6.80
CA PHE A 42 -0.81 6.51 -7.63
C PHE A 42 -2.09 7.06 -7.00
N CYS A 43 -2.37 6.70 -5.74
CA CYS A 43 -3.56 7.16 -5.03
C CYS A 43 -3.56 8.68 -4.83
N PHE A 44 -2.41 9.28 -4.57
CA PHE A 44 -2.27 10.73 -4.42
C PHE A 44 -2.63 11.48 -5.71
N ILE A 45 -2.16 11.01 -6.88
CA ILE A 45 -2.39 11.68 -8.17
C ILE A 45 -3.75 11.34 -8.78
N ARG A 46 -4.16 10.08 -8.76
CA ARG A 46 -5.39 9.58 -9.40
C ARG A 46 -6.62 9.67 -8.51
N GLY A 47 -6.41 9.82 -7.20
CA GLY A 47 -7.46 9.96 -6.20
C GLY A 47 -8.12 8.65 -5.80
N VAL A 48 -9.10 8.77 -4.90
CA VAL A 48 -9.73 7.67 -4.18
C VAL A 48 -10.29 6.58 -5.09
N LYS A 49 -11.09 6.94 -6.12
CA LYS A 49 -11.81 5.95 -6.94
C LYS A 49 -10.88 5.00 -7.68
N GLN A 50 -9.86 5.55 -8.36
CA GLN A 50 -8.89 4.72 -9.07
C GLN A 50 -7.96 3.99 -8.11
N GLY A 51 -7.59 4.62 -7.00
CA GLY A 51 -6.79 4.01 -5.94
C GLY A 51 -7.44 2.76 -5.37
N VAL A 52 -8.74 2.81 -5.02
CA VAL A 52 -9.48 1.65 -4.50
C VAL A 52 -9.56 0.51 -5.51
N ILE A 53 -9.76 0.80 -6.79
CA ILE A 53 -9.79 -0.23 -7.84
C ILE A 53 -8.43 -0.93 -7.96
N VAL A 54 -7.35 -0.15 -8.01
CA VAL A 54 -5.99 -0.71 -8.08
C VAL A 54 -5.66 -1.50 -6.81
N ALA A 55 -6.00 -0.98 -5.64
CA ALA A 55 -5.77 -1.64 -4.36
C ALA A 55 -6.52 -2.98 -4.26
N THR A 56 -7.79 -3.01 -4.65
CA THR A 56 -8.61 -4.23 -4.66
C THR A 56 -8.08 -5.25 -5.66
N ALA A 57 -7.81 -4.82 -6.91
CA ALA A 57 -7.29 -5.70 -7.95
C ALA A 57 -5.91 -6.26 -7.56
N PHE A 58 -5.02 -5.42 -7.03
CA PHE A 58 -3.72 -5.86 -6.53
C PHE A 58 -3.84 -6.89 -5.41
N SER A 59 -4.71 -6.66 -4.41
CA SER A 59 -4.92 -7.60 -3.30
C SER A 59 -5.41 -8.96 -3.76
N LEU A 60 -6.33 -8.99 -4.74
CA LEU A 60 -6.85 -10.23 -5.31
C LEU A 60 -5.79 -10.97 -6.15
N ILE A 61 -5.16 -10.28 -7.11
CA ILE A 61 -4.18 -10.90 -8.02
C ILE A 61 -2.96 -11.39 -7.24
N ARG A 62 -2.51 -10.65 -6.23
CA ARG A 62 -1.43 -11.09 -5.37
C ARG A 62 -1.68 -12.47 -4.75
N CYS A 63 -2.90 -12.74 -4.28
CA CYS A 63 -3.24 -14.03 -3.70
C CYS A 63 -3.12 -15.19 -4.70
N PHE A 64 -3.38 -14.95 -5.97
CA PHE A 64 -3.17 -15.96 -7.01
C PHE A 64 -1.67 -16.19 -7.32
N VAL A 65 -0.85 -15.13 -7.24
CA VAL A 65 0.58 -15.20 -7.57
C VAL A 65 1.42 -15.79 -6.43
N PHE A 66 1.14 -15.40 -5.19
CA PHE A 66 1.93 -15.79 -4.00
C PHE A 66 1.32 -16.94 -3.19
N GLY A 67 0.18 -17.44 -3.62
CA GLY A 67 -0.57 -18.48 -2.91
C GLY A 67 -1.74 -17.93 -2.10
N PHE A 68 -2.81 -18.69 -2.10
CA PHE A 68 -4.06 -18.31 -1.45
C PHE A 68 -4.00 -18.63 0.04
N THR A 69 -3.85 -17.59 0.87
CA THR A 69 -3.97 -17.68 2.32
C THR A 69 -5.09 -16.74 2.78
N PRO A 70 -6.16 -17.25 3.42
CA PRO A 70 -7.34 -16.46 3.75
C PRO A 70 -7.06 -15.24 4.64
N ASN A 71 -6.17 -15.37 5.64
CA ASN A 71 -5.77 -14.26 6.50
C ASN A 71 -5.10 -13.13 5.70
N VAL A 72 -4.19 -13.48 4.79
CA VAL A 72 -3.49 -12.51 3.96
C VAL A 72 -4.45 -11.83 2.99
N LEU A 73 -5.42 -12.56 2.41
CA LEU A 73 -6.44 -11.97 1.54
C LEU A 73 -7.25 -10.91 2.30
N VAL A 74 -7.77 -11.25 3.47
CA VAL A 74 -8.56 -10.32 4.31
C VAL A 74 -7.72 -9.12 4.71
N LEU A 75 -6.48 -9.35 5.17
CA LEU A 75 -5.55 -8.30 5.59
C LEU A 75 -5.27 -7.33 4.44
N TYR A 76 -4.95 -7.84 3.26
CA TYR A 76 -4.62 -7.02 2.09
C TYR A 76 -5.82 -6.25 1.56
N LEU A 77 -7.01 -6.88 1.49
CA LEU A 77 -8.23 -6.19 1.09
C LEU A 77 -8.59 -5.05 2.05
N LEU A 78 -8.50 -5.27 3.36
CA LEU A 78 -8.77 -4.23 4.34
C LEU A 78 -7.73 -3.12 4.27
N TYR A 79 -6.46 -3.47 4.36
CA TYR A 79 -5.37 -2.51 4.46
C TYR A 79 -5.22 -1.64 3.21
N TYR A 80 -5.07 -2.26 2.02
CA TYR A 80 -4.81 -1.47 0.81
C TYR A 80 -5.99 -0.63 0.37
N ASN A 81 -7.23 -1.04 0.66
CA ASN A 81 -8.39 -0.19 0.42
C ASN A 81 -8.42 1.00 1.39
N LEU A 82 -8.14 0.79 2.67
CA LEU A 82 -8.03 1.86 3.65
C LEU A 82 -6.88 2.80 3.32
N PHE A 83 -5.75 2.27 2.87
CA PHE A 83 -4.62 3.04 2.36
C PHE A 83 -5.03 3.91 1.18
N ALA A 84 -5.70 3.35 0.17
CA ALA A 84 -6.15 4.07 -1.02
C ALA A 84 -7.17 5.17 -0.68
N LEU A 85 -8.07 4.93 0.27
CA LEU A 85 -9.01 5.93 0.78
C LEU A 85 -8.27 7.09 1.44
N SER A 86 -7.39 6.81 2.38
CA SER A 86 -6.65 7.81 3.16
C SER A 86 -5.74 8.67 2.28
N VAL A 87 -4.93 8.02 1.45
CA VAL A 87 -3.99 8.71 0.55
C VAL A 87 -4.72 9.45 -0.57
N GLY A 88 -5.76 8.86 -1.14
CA GLY A 88 -6.57 9.50 -2.16
C GLY A 88 -7.34 10.72 -1.63
N PHE A 89 -7.75 10.69 -0.36
CA PHE A 89 -8.32 11.85 0.33
C PHE A 89 -7.26 12.94 0.54
N LEU A 90 -6.08 12.59 1.03
CA LEU A 90 -4.94 13.51 1.14
C LEU A 90 -4.63 14.18 -0.20
N GLY A 91 -4.56 13.39 -1.29
CA GLY A 91 -4.36 13.91 -2.64
C GLY A 91 -5.42 14.93 -3.05
N ARG A 92 -6.69 14.69 -2.68
CA ARG A 92 -7.78 15.64 -2.94
C ARG A 92 -7.60 16.94 -2.16
N VAL A 93 -7.25 16.87 -0.87
CA VAL A 93 -6.99 18.05 -0.03
C VAL A 93 -5.83 18.88 -0.58
N CYS A 94 -4.76 18.21 -1.01
CA CYS A 94 -3.60 18.85 -1.65
C CYS A 94 -3.83 19.21 -3.14
N LYS A 95 -5.09 19.10 -3.63
CA LYS A 95 -5.47 19.36 -5.04
C LYS A 95 -4.61 18.59 -6.06
N HIS A 96 -4.13 17.41 -5.68
CA HIS A 96 -3.24 16.56 -6.48
C HIS A 96 -1.96 17.27 -6.96
N LYS A 97 -1.55 18.33 -6.26
CA LYS A 97 -0.33 19.09 -6.57
C LYS A 97 0.77 18.70 -5.60
N TYR A 98 1.97 18.50 -6.15
CA TYR A 98 3.15 18.33 -5.33
C TYR A 98 3.55 19.67 -4.70
N SER A 99 3.77 19.64 -3.39
CA SER A 99 4.41 20.69 -2.62
C SER A 99 5.25 20.04 -1.51
N LEU A 100 6.19 20.75 -0.94
CA LEU A 100 7.00 20.22 0.16
C LEU A 100 6.13 19.75 1.33
N LEU A 101 5.10 20.50 1.65
CA LEU A 101 4.13 20.13 2.71
C LEU A 101 3.34 18.88 2.34
N SER A 102 2.85 18.75 1.09
CA SER A 102 2.13 17.55 0.66
C SER A 102 3.03 16.31 0.64
N HIS A 103 4.31 16.49 0.32
CA HIS A 103 5.31 15.41 0.42
C HIS A 103 5.47 14.96 1.87
N ALA A 104 5.74 15.89 2.79
CA ALA A 104 5.90 15.57 4.21
C ALA A 104 4.66 14.86 4.78
N LEU A 105 3.45 15.35 4.48
CA LEU A 105 2.20 14.73 4.90
C LEU A 105 2.01 13.33 4.31
N ALA A 106 2.36 13.12 3.03
CA ALA A 106 2.27 11.82 2.38
C ALA A 106 3.23 10.81 3.01
N VAL A 107 4.48 11.22 3.31
CA VAL A 107 5.48 10.39 3.97
C VAL A 107 5.02 9.99 5.37
N VAL A 108 4.57 10.95 6.19
CA VAL A 108 4.06 10.67 7.55
C VAL A 108 2.87 9.73 7.49
N LEU A 109 1.92 9.97 6.59
CA LEU A 109 0.76 9.10 6.42
C LEU A 109 1.17 7.68 5.99
N ALA A 110 2.12 7.54 5.07
CA ALA A 110 2.63 6.23 4.65
C ALA A 110 3.26 5.47 5.81
N ILE A 111 4.09 6.10 6.63
CA ILE A 111 4.70 5.50 7.83
C ILE A 111 3.63 5.03 8.82
N CYS A 112 2.66 5.89 9.14
CA CYS A 112 1.56 5.55 10.05
C CYS A 112 0.75 4.35 9.53
N LEU A 113 0.44 4.34 8.23
CA LEU A 113 -0.31 3.26 7.61
C LEU A 113 0.51 1.95 7.57
N THR A 114 1.82 2.02 7.31
CA THR A 114 2.70 0.83 7.35
C THR A 114 2.77 0.23 8.75
N ALA A 115 2.92 1.05 9.78
CA ALA A 115 2.84 0.57 11.16
C ALA A 115 1.46 -0.04 11.48
N PHE A 116 0.39 0.57 11.01
CA PHE A 116 -0.97 0.08 11.16
C PHE A 116 -1.20 -1.26 10.46
N PHE A 117 -0.56 -1.51 9.30
CA PHE A 117 -0.61 -2.80 8.62
C PHE A 117 -0.15 -3.95 9.53
N THR A 118 0.98 -3.79 10.20
CA THR A 118 1.50 -4.83 11.08
C THR A 118 0.61 -5.01 12.33
N LEU A 119 0.02 -3.93 12.86
CA LEU A 119 -0.95 -4.04 13.95
C LEU A 119 -2.20 -4.80 13.51
N LEU A 120 -2.69 -4.55 12.29
CA LEU A 120 -3.81 -5.31 11.71
C LEU A 120 -3.47 -6.79 11.55
N ASP A 121 -2.26 -7.11 11.09
CA ASP A 121 -1.81 -8.48 10.95
C ASP A 121 -1.71 -9.19 12.30
N CYS A 122 -1.19 -8.51 13.33
CA CYS A 122 -1.17 -9.02 14.70
C CYS A 122 -2.55 -9.29 15.30
N LEU A 123 -3.60 -8.68 14.74
CA LEU A 123 -4.98 -8.89 15.17
C LEU A 123 -5.68 -9.96 14.33
N ILE A 124 -5.59 -9.85 13.02
CA ILE A 124 -6.31 -10.70 12.05
C ILE A 124 -5.76 -12.14 12.05
N THR A 125 -4.42 -12.28 12.00
CA THR A 125 -3.80 -13.62 11.90
C THR A 125 -4.08 -14.49 13.12
N PRO A 126 -3.88 -14.04 14.38
CA PRO A 126 -4.24 -14.84 15.55
C PRO A 126 -5.74 -15.16 15.65
N LEU A 127 -6.59 -14.21 15.23
CA LEU A 127 -8.03 -14.39 15.25
C LEU A 127 -8.49 -15.48 14.26
N MET A 128 -7.94 -15.46 13.04
CA MET A 128 -8.32 -16.41 11.99
C MET A 128 -7.80 -17.83 12.22
N TYR A 129 -6.64 -17.95 12.87
CA TYR A 129 -6.04 -19.25 13.17
C TYR A 129 -6.30 -19.71 14.61
N ALA A 130 -7.18 -19.02 15.36
CA ALA A 130 -7.55 -19.33 16.74
C ALA A 130 -6.34 -19.57 17.64
N PHE A 131 -5.34 -18.68 17.60
CA PHE A 131 -4.15 -18.78 18.43
C PHE A 131 -4.51 -18.72 19.91
N SER A 132 -3.80 -19.47 20.73
CA SER A 132 -3.88 -19.32 22.18
C SER A 132 -3.32 -17.94 22.60
N TYR A 133 -3.70 -17.45 23.78
CA TYR A 133 -3.22 -16.16 24.31
C TYR A 133 -1.67 -16.07 24.32
N LYS A 134 -0.98 -17.17 24.71
CA LYS A 134 0.47 -17.23 24.69
C LYS A 134 1.05 -17.12 23.28
N ALA A 135 0.44 -17.80 22.30
CA ALA A 135 0.88 -17.76 20.91
C ALA A 135 0.64 -16.38 20.29
N SER A 136 -0.50 -15.74 20.60
CA SER A 136 -0.80 -14.38 20.13
C SER A 136 0.21 -13.35 20.65
N ASN A 137 0.57 -13.42 21.94
CA ASN A 137 1.58 -12.55 22.51
C ASN A 137 2.96 -12.80 21.89
N ALA A 138 3.37 -14.05 21.69
CA ALA A 138 4.62 -14.38 21.03
C ALA A 138 4.66 -13.83 19.59
N TYR A 139 3.56 -13.96 18.84
CA TYR A 139 3.41 -13.40 17.50
C TYR A 139 3.55 -11.87 17.47
N PHE A 140 2.90 -11.18 18.41
CA PHE A 140 3.02 -9.73 18.56
C PHE A 140 4.45 -9.29 18.83
N PHE A 141 5.14 -9.90 19.78
CA PHE A 141 6.54 -9.56 20.07
C PHE A 141 7.48 -9.87 18.90
N ALA A 142 7.25 -10.95 18.17
CA ALA A 142 8.02 -11.30 16.98
C ALA A 142 7.81 -10.32 15.81
N SER A 143 6.67 -9.63 15.76
CA SER A 143 6.38 -8.63 14.71
C SER A 143 7.04 -7.28 14.95
N ILE A 144 7.49 -6.96 16.17
CA ILE A 144 8.12 -5.66 16.48
C ILE A 144 9.33 -5.35 15.59
N PRO A 145 10.33 -6.24 15.42
CA PRO A 145 11.45 -5.97 14.51
C PRO A 145 11.00 -5.74 13.05
N VAL A 146 9.93 -6.43 12.63
CA VAL A 146 9.37 -6.31 11.29
C VAL A 146 8.77 -4.91 11.07
N VAL A 147 8.02 -4.39 12.06
CA VAL A 147 7.50 -3.01 12.03
C VAL A 147 8.62 -2.00 11.81
N PHE A 148 9.71 -2.11 12.57
CA PHE A 148 10.84 -1.19 12.45
C PHE A 148 11.49 -1.26 11.06
N SER A 149 11.75 -2.46 10.56
CA SER A 149 12.34 -2.65 9.24
C SER A 149 11.45 -2.08 8.14
N GLN A 150 10.16 -2.39 8.16
CA GLN A 150 9.19 -1.91 7.16
C GLN A 150 8.99 -0.39 7.22
N THR A 151 8.87 0.19 8.41
CA THR A 151 8.71 1.65 8.56
C THR A 151 9.93 2.43 8.11
N ILE A 152 11.14 1.95 8.40
CA ILE A 152 12.38 2.57 7.92
C ILE A 152 12.46 2.47 6.40
N CYS A 153 12.14 1.32 5.82
CA CYS A 153 12.11 1.15 4.37
C CYS A 153 11.05 2.06 3.72
N THR A 154 9.84 2.13 4.27
CA THR A 154 8.78 3.02 3.79
C THR A 154 9.19 4.49 3.88
N LEU A 155 9.86 4.91 4.97
CA LEU A 155 10.41 6.25 5.10
C LEU A 155 11.41 6.54 3.98
N ALA A 156 12.42 5.69 3.81
CA ALA A 156 13.48 5.88 2.81
C ALA A 156 12.91 5.90 1.39
N THR A 157 12.08 4.93 1.03
CA THR A 157 11.48 4.83 -0.31
C THR A 157 10.52 5.97 -0.59
N SER A 158 9.71 6.39 0.38
CA SER A 158 8.76 7.50 0.20
C SER A 158 9.48 8.84 0.06
N VAL A 159 10.53 9.10 0.84
CA VAL A 159 11.32 10.34 0.71
C VAL A 159 12.01 10.42 -0.65
N LEU A 160 12.58 9.31 -1.13
CA LEU A 160 13.36 9.30 -2.37
C LEU A 160 12.49 9.19 -3.62
N LEU A 161 11.47 8.33 -3.62
CA LEU A 161 10.75 7.95 -4.83
C LEU A 161 9.41 8.66 -5.02
N PHE A 162 8.81 9.23 -3.97
CA PHE A 162 7.49 9.85 -4.09
C PHE A 162 7.50 11.02 -5.08
N PHE A 163 8.50 11.88 -5.04
CA PHE A 163 8.61 13.02 -5.96
C PHE A 163 8.73 12.60 -7.43
N PRO A 164 9.71 11.78 -7.84
CA PRO A 164 9.82 11.37 -9.24
C PRO A 164 8.60 10.59 -9.73
N LEU A 165 8.02 9.73 -8.88
CA LEU A 165 6.82 8.97 -9.25
C LEU A 165 5.61 9.87 -9.47
N THR A 166 5.39 10.86 -8.58
CA THR A 166 4.27 11.80 -8.75
C THR A 166 4.43 12.65 -10.00
N LYS A 167 5.66 13.06 -10.36
CA LYS A 167 5.93 13.80 -11.58
C LYS A 167 5.58 12.99 -12.83
N VAL A 168 6.07 11.76 -12.92
CA VAL A 168 5.75 10.85 -14.04
C VAL A 168 4.23 10.60 -14.15
N LEU A 169 3.57 10.34 -13.02
CA LEU A 169 2.12 10.10 -13.02
C LEU A 169 1.30 11.33 -13.39
N GLN A 170 1.79 12.54 -13.15
CA GLN A 170 1.14 13.76 -13.60
C GLN A 170 1.20 13.94 -15.12
N GLU A 171 2.29 13.54 -15.77
CA GLU A 171 2.44 13.60 -17.23
C GLU A 171 1.51 12.61 -17.97
N ILE A 172 1.20 11.46 -17.32
CA ILE A 172 0.32 10.43 -17.89
C ILE A 172 -1.17 10.73 -17.65
N LYS A 173 -1.48 11.67 -16.78
CA LYS A 173 -2.86 12.02 -16.41
C LYS A 173 -3.61 12.70 -17.55
#